data_42dec038260e19f9e08c0f97a395aab1
#
_entry.id   42dec038260e19f9e08c0f97a395aab1
#
_cell.length_a   1.000
_cell.length_b   1.000
_cell.length_c   1.000
_cell.angle_alpha   90.00
_cell.angle_beta   90.00
_cell.angle_gamma   90.00
#
_symmetry.space_group_name_H-M   'P 1'
#
loop_
_entity.id
_entity.type
_entity.pdbx_description
1 polymer ?
#
loop_
_entity_poly.entity_id
_entity_poly.type
_entity_poly.pdbx_seq_one_letter_code
_entity_poly.pdbx_strand_id
1 'polypeptide(L)'
;MELGLKGKVALVTGSSRGIGRGIALGLAEQGCDLMLTARDVKALEDVAQAIRAKQGKSAVRALDLREPSAAQTLVEAVRHEFGGLDILVNNAGATKRGDFFALSDADWQDGYALKFFAHVRLARAAWPLLKERRGALIAIGGTSGRKPEKQFTIGSSVNAAVAAFTKCLADLGKQDGVRVNCIHPSLVETERQWRRIRAEVERTGEPEAKIRAQFCREAGLIRYGTVEDVADFVSFIVSSRATWLHGATLDLDGGEIPVL
;
A
#
# COMPACT_ATOMS: atom_id res chain seq x y z
N MET A 1 3.90 18.37 -14.89
CA MET A 1 4.66 17.28 -15.55
C MET A 1 3.63 16.22 -15.98
N GLU A 2 3.58 15.87 -17.24
CA GLU A 2 2.69 14.79 -17.69
C GLU A 2 3.33 13.43 -17.34
N LEU A 3 2.56 12.57 -16.66
CA LEU A 3 3.02 11.27 -16.17
C LEU A 3 2.71 10.10 -17.13
N GLY A 4 1.89 10.32 -18.17
CA GLY A 4 1.49 9.28 -19.13
C GLY A 4 0.63 8.17 -18.53
N LEU A 5 -0.21 8.50 -17.53
CA LEU A 5 -1.06 7.55 -16.81
C LEU A 5 -2.50 7.53 -17.31
N LYS A 6 -2.89 8.44 -18.18
CA LYS A 6 -4.26 8.51 -18.70
C LYS A 6 -4.64 7.22 -19.44
N GLY A 7 -5.76 6.61 -19.05
CA GLY A 7 -6.27 5.36 -19.60
C GLY A 7 -5.53 4.10 -19.14
N LYS A 8 -4.57 4.22 -18.21
CA LYS A 8 -3.94 3.08 -17.56
C LYS A 8 -4.88 2.45 -16.55
N VAL A 9 -4.90 1.13 -16.46
CA VAL A 9 -5.71 0.38 -15.50
C VAL A 9 -4.89 0.09 -14.26
N ALA A 10 -5.39 0.53 -13.09
CA ALA A 10 -4.75 0.30 -11.81
C ALA A 10 -5.65 -0.50 -10.85
N LEU A 11 -5.08 -1.52 -10.22
CA LEU A 11 -5.67 -2.24 -9.10
C LEU A 11 -5.02 -1.78 -7.81
N VAL A 12 -5.80 -1.20 -6.89
CA VAL A 12 -5.32 -0.75 -5.58
C VAL A 12 -5.98 -1.54 -4.47
N THR A 13 -5.19 -2.26 -3.68
CA THR A 13 -5.70 -3.06 -2.56
C THR A 13 -5.74 -2.25 -1.26
N GLY A 14 -6.77 -2.50 -0.42
CA GLY A 14 -7.00 -1.72 0.79
C GLY A 14 -7.38 -0.27 0.50
N SER A 15 -8.11 -0.03 -0.60
CA SER A 15 -8.41 1.30 -1.14
C SER A 15 -9.61 2.01 -0.49
N SER A 16 -10.24 1.41 0.53
CA SER A 16 -11.40 2.02 1.21
C SER A 16 -11.05 3.20 2.13
N ARG A 17 -9.79 3.29 2.60
CA ARG A 17 -9.33 4.33 3.54
C ARG A 17 -7.81 4.50 3.54
N GLY A 18 -7.35 5.57 4.22
CA GLY A 18 -5.93 5.83 4.47
C GLY A 18 -5.08 5.90 3.21
N ILE A 19 -3.89 5.32 3.25
CA ILE A 19 -2.92 5.37 2.15
C ILE A 19 -3.51 4.80 0.85
N GLY A 20 -4.20 3.64 0.91
CA GLY A 20 -4.77 3.03 -0.29
C GLY A 20 -5.86 3.88 -0.95
N ARG A 21 -6.70 4.58 -0.15
CA ARG A 21 -7.66 5.56 -0.67
C ARG A 21 -6.94 6.74 -1.33
N GLY A 22 -5.92 7.29 -0.67
CA GLY A 22 -5.12 8.38 -1.23
C GLY A 22 -4.49 8.00 -2.57
N ILE A 23 -3.85 6.83 -2.65
CA ILE A 23 -3.25 6.31 -3.89
C ILE A 23 -4.31 6.14 -5.00
N ALA A 24 -5.49 5.57 -4.68
CA ALA A 24 -6.55 5.38 -5.66
C ALA A 24 -7.06 6.72 -6.22
N LEU A 25 -7.25 7.72 -5.36
CA LEU A 25 -7.68 9.05 -5.77
C LEU A 25 -6.59 9.76 -6.59
N GLY A 26 -5.33 9.71 -6.17
CA GLY A 26 -4.21 10.32 -6.90
C GLY A 26 -4.02 9.71 -8.29
N LEU A 27 -4.09 8.38 -8.42
CA LEU A 27 -4.04 7.72 -9.74
C LEU A 27 -5.25 8.08 -10.62
N ALA A 28 -6.45 8.21 -10.03
CA ALA A 28 -7.62 8.66 -10.76
C ALA A 28 -7.48 10.11 -11.26
N GLU A 29 -6.89 11.00 -10.49
CA GLU A 29 -6.57 12.38 -10.91
C GLU A 29 -5.57 12.43 -12.07
N GLN A 30 -4.70 11.42 -12.18
CA GLN A 30 -3.82 11.24 -13.34
C GLN A 30 -4.51 10.55 -14.54
N GLY A 31 -5.81 10.26 -14.44
CA GLY A 31 -6.61 9.66 -15.51
C GLY A 31 -6.54 8.15 -15.62
N CYS A 32 -6.13 7.44 -14.55
CA CYS A 32 -6.21 5.98 -14.50
C CYS A 32 -7.65 5.49 -14.33
N ASP A 33 -7.95 4.32 -14.88
CA ASP A 33 -9.13 3.52 -14.58
C ASP A 33 -8.84 2.64 -13.35
N LEU A 34 -9.74 2.61 -12.35
CA LEU A 34 -9.46 2.02 -11.03
C LEU A 34 -10.29 0.77 -10.72
N MET A 35 -9.63 -0.34 -10.39
CA MET A 35 -10.24 -1.42 -9.61
C MET A 35 -9.92 -1.22 -8.13
N LEU A 36 -10.96 -1.10 -7.31
CA LEU A 36 -10.87 -0.85 -5.87
C LEU A 36 -11.24 -2.10 -5.09
N THR A 37 -10.43 -2.47 -4.09
CA THR A 37 -10.76 -3.62 -3.23
C THR A 37 -10.41 -3.39 -1.77
N ALA A 38 -11.33 -3.78 -0.90
CA ALA A 38 -11.23 -3.92 0.55
C ALA A 38 -12.43 -4.76 1.03
N ARG A 39 -12.64 -4.89 2.34
CA ARG A 39 -13.78 -5.63 2.89
C ARG A 39 -15.04 -4.78 3.03
N ASP A 40 -14.90 -3.48 3.25
CA ASP A 40 -15.99 -2.54 3.49
C ASP A 40 -16.55 -2.02 2.16
N VAL A 41 -17.69 -2.57 1.75
CA VAL A 41 -18.36 -2.23 0.49
C VAL A 41 -18.74 -0.75 0.44
N LYS A 42 -19.33 -0.22 1.54
CA LYS A 42 -19.80 1.17 1.58
C LYS A 42 -18.63 2.14 1.42
N ALA A 43 -17.56 1.93 2.18
CA ALA A 43 -16.39 2.79 2.09
C ALA A 43 -15.67 2.70 0.73
N LEU A 44 -15.74 1.55 0.03
CA LEU A 44 -15.26 1.42 -1.34
C LEU A 44 -16.12 2.21 -2.33
N GLU A 45 -17.46 2.12 -2.20
CA GLU A 45 -18.37 2.86 -3.06
C GLU A 45 -18.26 4.37 -2.87
N ASP A 46 -18.03 4.84 -1.65
CA ASP A 46 -17.75 6.26 -1.39
C ASP A 46 -16.50 6.74 -2.16
N VAL A 47 -15.43 5.93 -2.21
CA VAL A 47 -14.24 6.23 -3.01
C VAL A 47 -14.53 6.17 -4.51
N ALA A 48 -15.24 5.14 -4.95
CA ALA A 48 -15.60 5.00 -6.35
C ALA A 48 -16.49 6.16 -6.84
N GLN A 49 -17.42 6.61 -6.02
CA GLN A 49 -18.25 7.78 -6.30
C GLN A 49 -17.42 9.06 -6.43
N ALA A 50 -16.45 9.27 -5.54
CA ALA A 50 -15.53 10.41 -5.61
C ALA A 50 -14.70 10.41 -6.91
N ILE A 51 -14.28 9.21 -7.39
CA ILE A 51 -13.58 9.06 -8.66
C ILE A 51 -14.51 9.38 -9.84
N ARG A 52 -15.72 8.80 -9.86
CA ARG A 52 -16.71 9.01 -10.93
C ARG A 52 -17.18 10.47 -11.01
N ALA A 53 -17.29 11.17 -9.88
CA ALA A 53 -17.62 12.60 -9.85
C ALA A 53 -16.59 13.49 -10.58
N LYS A 54 -15.33 13.01 -10.69
CA LYS A 54 -14.26 13.64 -11.47
C LYS A 54 -14.11 13.04 -12.88
N GLN A 55 -15.14 12.35 -13.39
CA GLN A 55 -15.19 11.68 -14.70
C GLN A 55 -14.21 10.51 -14.86
N GLY A 56 -13.65 9.99 -13.76
CA GLY A 56 -12.82 8.80 -13.74
C GLY A 56 -13.65 7.52 -13.81
N LYS A 57 -13.09 6.44 -14.35
CA LYS A 57 -13.71 5.11 -14.33
C LYS A 57 -13.27 4.34 -13.09
N SER A 58 -14.21 3.69 -12.42
CA SER A 58 -13.89 2.85 -11.27
C SER A 58 -14.89 1.70 -11.13
N ALA A 59 -14.36 0.55 -10.73
CA ALA A 59 -15.12 -0.64 -10.33
C ALA A 59 -14.70 -1.08 -8.92
N VAL A 60 -15.62 -1.71 -8.20
CA VAL A 60 -15.43 -2.16 -6.82
C VAL A 60 -15.56 -3.68 -6.73
N ARG A 61 -14.64 -4.30 -6.00
CA ARG A 61 -14.74 -5.70 -5.57
C ARG A 61 -14.42 -5.80 -4.08
N ALA A 62 -15.45 -6.04 -3.27
CA ALA A 62 -15.27 -6.27 -1.84
C ALA A 62 -14.86 -7.73 -1.60
N LEU A 63 -13.64 -7.92 -1.08
CA LEU A 63 -13.05 -9.23 -0.81
C LEU A 63 -12.18 -9.19 0.45
N ASP A 64 -12.12 -10.30 1.17
CA ASP A 64 -11.07 -10.50 2.16
C ASP A 64 -9.87 -11.18 1.48
N LEU A 65 -8.78 -10.43 1.35
CA LEU A 65 -7.56 -10.91 0.68
C LEU A 65 -6.79 -11.98 1.49
N ARG A 66 -7.24 -12.32 2.70
CA ARG A 66 -6.73 -13.47 3.43
C ARG A 66 -7.15 -14.78 2.76
N GLU A 67 -8.30 -14.78 2.10
CA GLU A 67 -8.81 -15.94 1.40
C GLU A 67 -7.94 -16.29 0.19
N PRO A 68 -7.52 -17.57 0.06
CA PRO A 68 -6.63 -17.98 -1.04
C PRO A 68 -7.16 -17.70 -2.44
N SER A 69 -8.48 -17.83 -2.66
CA SER A 69 -9.14 -17.59 -3.95
C SER A 69 -9.33 -16.13 -4.31
N ALA A 70 -9.28 -15.21 -3.32
CA ALA A 70 -9.60 -13.80 -3.51
C ALA A 70 -8.73 -13.12 -4.59
N ALA A 71 -7.45 -13.48 -4.67
CA ALA A 71 -6.53 -12.90 -5.64
C ALA A 71 -6.92 -13.22 -7.09
N GLN A 72 -7.25 -14.49 -7.36
CA GLN A 72 -7.68 -14.91 -8.69
C GLN A 72 -9.00 -14.25 -9.08
N THR A 73 -10.01 -14.30 -8.20
CA THR A 73 -11.32 -13.65 -8.39
C THR A 73 -11.17 -12.15 -8.70
N LEU A 74 -10.27 -11.47 -7.99
CA LEU A 74 -10.06 -10.04 -8.18
C LEU A 74 -9.41 -9.73 -9.54
N VAL A 75 -8.40 -10.50 -9.94
CA VAL A 75 -7.70 -10.30 -11.22
C VAL A 75 -8.62 -10.63 -12.41
N GLU A 76 -9.46 -11.65 -12.29
CA GLU A 76 -10.51 -11.95 -13.28
C GLU A 76 -11.51 -10.80 -13.42
N ALA A 77 -11.93 -10.20 -12.30
CA ALA A 77 -12.77 -9.01 -12.32
C ALA A 77 -12.09 -7.82 -13.03
N VAL A 78 -10.79 -7.58 -12.79
CA VAL A 78 -10.03 -6.55 -13.52
C VAL A 78 -10.03 -6.82 -15.02
N ARG A 79 -9.76 -8.06 -15.44
CA ARG A 79 -9.78 -8.43 -16.85
C ARG A 79 -11.16 -8.22 -17.49
N HIS A 80 -12.20 -8.60 -16.78
CA HIS A 80 -13.59 -8.46 -17.27
C HIS A 80 -13.98 -6.98 -17.44
N GLU A 81 -13.68 -6.15 -16.45
CA GLU A 81 -14.13 -4.73 -16.41
C GLU A 81 -13.28 -3.82 -17.33
N PHE A 82 -11.97 -4.09 -17.42
CA PHE A 82 -11.03 -3.17 -18.05
C PHE A 82 -10.17 -3.80 -19.17
N GLY A 83 -10.28 -5.10 -19.39
CA GLY A 83 -9.55 -5.81 -20.44
C GLY A 83 -8.04 -6.00 -20.19
N GLY A 84 -7.48 -5.54 -19.07
CA GLY A 84 -6.06 -5.66 -18.76
C GLY A 84 -5.66 -4.94 -17.48
N LEU A 85 -4.37 -5.01 -17.12
CA LEU A 85 -3.84 -4.37 -15.89
C LEU A 85 -2.46 -3.77 -16.18
N ASP A 86 -2.32 -2.46 -15.99
CA ASP A 86 -1.05 -1.74 -16.12
C ASP A 86 -0.34 -1.57 -14.76
N ILE A 87 -1.10 -1.41 -13.67
CA ILE A 87 -0.55 -1.05 -12.35
C ILE A 87 -1.20 -1.91 -11.26
N LEU A 88 -0.39 -2.63 -10.48
CA LEU A 88 -0.82 -3.28 -9.24
C LEU A 88 -0.20 -2.58 -8.04
N VAL A 89 -1.04 -2.05 -7.15
CA VAL A 89 -0.62 -1.51 -5.85
C VAL A 89 -1.05 -2.45 -4.73
N ASN A 90 -0.11 -3.22 -4.23
CA ASN A 90 -0.25 -4.08 -3.06
C ASN A 90 -0.10 -3.23 -1.79
N ASN A 91 -1.21 -2.66 -1.31
CA ASN A 91 -1.25 -1.80 -0.12
C ASN A 91 -2.00 -2.44 1.06
N ALA A 92 -2.94 -3.35 0.82
CA ALA A 92 -3.70 -3.98 1.89
C ALA A 92 -2.77 -4.60 2.95
N GLY A 93 -2.98 -4.24 4.21
CA GLY A 93 -2.17 -4.76 5.30
C GLY A 93 -2.61 -4.24 6.66
N ALA A 94 -2.65 -5.14 7.62
CA ALA A 94 -2.86 -4.85 9.03
C ALA A 94 -2.12 -5.90 9.84
N THR A 95 -1.44 -5.47 10.89
CA THR A 95 -0.74 -6.35 11.82
C THR A 95 -0.97 -5.85 13.24
N LYS A 96 -1.09 -6.77 14.18
CA LYS A 96 -1.26 -6.45 15.59
C LYS A 96 0.05 -5.94 16.18
N ARG A 97 -0.06 -4.92 17.04
CA ARG A 97 1.02 -4.46 17.92
C ARG A 97 0.82 -5.05 19.31
N GLY A 98 1.88 -5.28 20.03
CA GLY A 98 1.81 -5.73 21.39
C GLY A 98 3.13 -6.30 21.91
N ASP A 99 3.10 -6.73 23.17
CA ASP A 99 4.19 -7.48 23.76
C ASP A 99 4.37 -8.82 23.04
N PHE A 100 5.60 -9.18 22.75
CA PHE A 100 5.92 -10.41 22.00
C PHE A 100 5.34 -11.68 22.66
N PHE A 101 5.40 -11.76 23.99
CA PHE A 101 4.91 -12.93 24.72
C PHE A 101 3.38 -13.00 24.83
N ALA A 102 2.69 -11.89 24.55
CA ALA A 102 1.23 -11.81 24.53
C ALA A 102 0.63 -12.00 23.12
N LEU A 103 1.46 -12.00 22.08
CA LEU A 103 1.01 -12.24 20.70
C LEU A 103 0.89 -13.74 20.42
N SER A 104 -0.33 -14.16 20.07
CA SER A 104 -0.62 -15.56 19.74
C SER A 104 -0.16 -15.94 18.32
N ASP A 105 -0.01 -17.23 18.05
CA ASP A 105 0.24 -17.76 16.69
C ASP A 105 -0.85 -17.30 15.70
N ALA A 106 -2.11 -17.19 16.13
CA ALA A 106 -3.20 -16.68 15.31
C ALA A 106 -2.98 -15.21 14.91
N ASP A 107 -2.44 -14.36 15.79
CA ASP A 107 -2.08 -12.96 15.46
C ASP A 107 -0.98 -12.91 14.38
N TRP A 108 0.00 -13.81 14.46
CA TRP A 108 1.06 -13.95 13.46
C TRP A 108 0.50 -14.43 12.12
N GLN A 109 -0.30 -15.50 12.12
CA GLN A 109 -0.93 -16.03 10.91
C GLN A 109 -1.81 -14.99 10.23
N ASP A 110 -2.63 -14.23 10.97
CA ASP A 110 -3.48 -13.17 10.44
C ASP A 110 -2.66 -12.05 9.77
N GLY A 111 -1.59 -11.60 10.43
CA GLY A 111 -0.70 -10.55 9.91
C GLY A 111 -0.03 -10.98 8.60
N TYR A 112 0.52 -12.20 8.56
CA TYR A 112 1.15 -12.76 7.37
C TYR A 112 0.15 -13.07 6.26
N ALA A 113 -1.04 -13.59 6.60
CA ALA A 113 -2.08 -13.90 5.62
C ALA A 113 -2.46 -12.67 4.80
N LEU A 114 -2.70 -11.54 5.46
CA LEU A 114 -3.14 -10.32 4.79
C LEU A 114 -1.98 -9.54 4.17
N LYS A 115 -0.86 -9.33 4.88
CA LYS A 115 0.16 -8.39 4.43
C LYS A 115 1.29 -9.04 3.61
N PHE A 116 1.46 -10.36 3.70
CA PHE A 116 2.46 -11.08 2.92
C PHE A 116 1.84 -12.02 1.89
N PHE A 117 1.06 -13.00 2.33
CA PHE A 117 0.52 -14.00 1.40
C PHE A 117 -0.48 -13.41 0.40
N ALA A 118 -1.26 -12.37 0.79
CA ALA A 118 -2.10 -11.67 -0.18
C ALA A 118 -1.26 -10.98 -1.26
N HIS A 119 -0.13 -10.34 -0.91
CA HIS A 119 0.79 -9.73 -1.89
C HIS A 119 1.38 -10.77 -2.84
N VAL A 120 1.78 -11.94 -2.32
CA VAL A 120 2.29 -13.06 -3.13
C VAL A 120 1.24 -13.59 -4.10
N ARG A 121 0.02 -13.84 -3.61
CA ARG A 121 -1.08 -14.37 -4.43
C ARG A 121 -1.50 -13.39 -5.52
N LEU A 122 -1.63 -12.11 -5.16
CA LEU A 122 -1.98 -11.06 -6.13
C LEU A 122 -0.90 -10.85 -7.18
N ALA A 123 0.36 -10.81 -6.78
CA ALA A 123 1.47 -10.71 -7.73
C ALA A 123 1.43 -11.87 -8.74
N ARG A 124 1.25 -13.11 -8.26
CA ARG A 124 1.16 -14.30 -9.10
C ARG A 124 -0.04 -14.25 -10.06
N ALA A 125 -1.23 -13.93 -9.55
CA ALA A 125 -2.46 -13.89 -10.36
C ALA A 125 -2.42 -12.75 -11.40
N ALA A 126 -1.90 -11.57 -11.04
CA ALA A 126 -1.85 -10.40 -11.88
C ALA A 126 -0.67 -10.40 -12.88
N TRP A 127 0.35 -11.23 -12.66
CA TRP A 127 1.59 -11.21 -13.45
C TRP A 127 1.37 -11.31 -14.95
N PRO A 128 0.51 -12.22 -15.48
CA PRO A 128 0.26 -12.31 -16.92
C PRO A 128 -0.25 -10.99 -17.52
N LEU A 129 -1.18 -10.30 -16.84
CA LEU A 129 -1.73 -9.03 -17.30
C LEU A 129 -0.68 -7.91 -17.25
N LEU A 130 0.11 -7.86 -16.17
CA LEU A 130 1.21 -6.90 -16.03
C LEU A 130 2.27 -7.10 -17.10
N LYS A 131 2.63 -8.35 -17.41
CA LYS A 131 3.58 -8.71 -18.48
C LYS A 131 3.07 -8.27 -19.85
N GLU A 132 1.81 -8.55 -20.17
CA GLU A 132 1.17 -8.15 -21.43
C GLU A 132 1.24 -6.62 -21.65
N ARG A 133 1.06 -5.84 -20.58
CA ARG A 133 1.04 -4.37 -20.61
C ARG A 133 2.40 -3.73 -20.30
N ARG A 134 3.45 -4.51 -20.02
CA ARG A 134 4.74 -4.01 -19.49
C ARG A 134 4.54 -3.08 -18.32
N GLY A 135 3.70 -3.52 -17.38
CA GLY A 135 3.16 -2.74 -16.28
C GLY A 135 4.11 -2.55 -15.10
N ALA A 136 3.53 -2.11 -13.98
CA ALA A 136 4.26 -1.88 -12.74
C ALA A 136 3.56 -2.52 -11.52
N LEU A 137 4.34 -3.08 -10.61
CA LEU A 137 3.91 -3.56 -9.31
C LEU A 137 4.58 -2.72 -8.22
N ILE A 138 3.78 -2.16 -7.34
CA ILE A 138 4.24 -1.45 -6.14
C ILE A 138 3.76 -2.19 -4.90
N ALA A 139 4.68 -2.51 -4.00
CA ALA A 139 4.36 -3.02 -2.68
C ALA A 139 4.50 -1.90 -1.63
N ILE A 140 3.45 -1.68 -0.84
CA ILE A 140 3.50 -0.74 0.29
C ILE A 140 3.88 -1.52 1.54
N GLY A 141 5.10 -1.34 1.98
CA GLY A 141 5.65 -1.92 3.21
C GLY A 141 5.42 -1.03 4.44
N GLY A 142 6.51 -0.62 5.05
CA GLY A 142 6.58 0.29 6.19
C GLY A 142 8.00 0.33 6.76
N THR A 143 8.40 1.46 7.33
CA THR A 143 9.75 1.72 7.88
C THR A 143 10.22 0.69 8.88
N SER A 144 9.28 0.06 9.64
CA SER A 144 9.62 -1.00 10.61
C SER A 144 10.24 -2.26 9.98
N GLY A 145 10.18 -2.43 8.66
CA GLY A 145 10.94 -3.48 7.96
C GLY A 145 12.45 -3.22 7.93
N ARG A 146 12.87 -1.95 8.06
CA ARG A 146 14.27 -1.51 8.10
C ARG A 146 14.73 -1.10 9.50
N LYS A 147 13.81 -0.55 10.30
CA LYS A 147 14.01 -0.16 11.70
C LYS A 147 13.04 -0.94 12.59
N PRO A 148 13.34 -2.22 12.93
CA PRO A 148 12.43 -3.07 13.69
C PRO A 148 12.09 -2.49 15.06
N GLU A 149 10.83 -2.67 15.48
CA GLU A 149 10.33 -2.19 16.75
C GLU A 149 9.93 -3.38 17.64
N LYS A 150 10.36 -3.38 18.92
CA LYS A 150 10.09 -4.47 19.87
C LYS A 150 8.60 -4.74 20.12
N GLN A 151 7.76 -3.72 20.02
CA GLN A 151 6.30 -3.86 20.17
C GLN A 151 5.57 -4.01 18.84
N PHE A 152 6.29 -4.23 17.76
CA PHE A 152 5.72 -4.43 16.42
C PHE A 152 6.39 -5.58 15.67
N THR A 153 6.67 -6.66 16.38
CA THR A 153 7.43 -7.81 15.85
C THR A 153 6.80 -8.41 14.60
N ILE A 154 5.47 -8.63 14.58
CA ILE A 154 4.76 -9.12 13.39
C ILE A 154 4.89 -8.13 12.23
N GLY A 155 4.63 -6.85 12.48
CA GLY A 155 4.70 -5.82 11.43
C GLY A 155 6.11 -5.63 10.88
N SER A 156 7.12 -5.64 11.72
CA SER A 156 8.52 -5.50 11.33
C SER A 156 8.97 -6.66 10.43
N SER A 157 8.70 -7.90 10.85
CA SER A 157 9.07 -9.10 10.08
C SER A 157 8.32 -9.18 8.75
N VAL A 158 7.01 -8.88 8.74
CA VAL A 158 6.22 -8.87 7.50
C VAL A 158 6.70 -7.79 6.53
N ASN A 159 7.01 -6.57 7.01
CA ASN A 159 7.52 -5.51 6.14
C ASN A 159 8.88 -5.85 5.52
N ALA A 160 9.77 -6.48 6.29
CA ALA A 160 11.03 -6.98 5.77
C ALA A 160 10.83 -8.09 4.73
N ALA A 161 9.90 -9.04 5.00
CA ALA A 161 9.55 -10.09 4.05
C ALA A 161 8.98 -9.53 2.73
N VAL A 162 8.10 -8.51 2.80
CA VAL A 162 7.56 -7.83 1.62
C VAL A 162 8.67 -7.17 0.80
N ALA A 163 9.63 -6.50 1.42
CA ALA A 163 10.75 -5.88 0.72
C ALA A 163 11.62 -6.92 0.01
N ALA A 164 12.00 -8.00 0.71
CA ALA A 164 12.78 -9.10 0.14
C ALA A 164 12.05 -9.78 -1.03
N PHE A 165 10.77 -10.10 -0.87
CA PHE A 165 9.93 -10.67 -1.92
C PHE A 165 9.84 -9.74 -3.14
N THR A 166 9.66 -8.45 -2.93
CA THR A 166 9.61 -7.45 -4.01
C THR A 166 10.93 -7.43 -4.79
N LYS A 167 12.06 -7.56 -4.11
CA LYS A 167 13.38 -7.62 -4.74
C LYS A 167 13.54 -8.85 -5.63
N CYS A 168 13.07 -10.02 -5.17
CA CYS A 168 13.07 -11.24 -5.98
C CYS A 168 12.17 -11.12 -7.22
N LEU A 169 10.96 -10.53 -7.06
CA LEU A 169 10.08 -10.29 -8.19
C LEU A 169 10.66 -9.30 -9.21
N ALA A 170 11.47 -8.35 -8.77
CA ALA A 170 12.12 -7.42 -9.68
C ALA A 170 13.08 -8.15 -10.63
N ASP A 171 13.80 -9.17 -10.18
CA ASP A 171 14.67 -9.95 -11.07
C ASP A 171 13.85 -10.70 -12.14
N LEU A 172 12.71 -11.27 -11.77
CA LEU A 172 11.77 -11.84 -12.73
C LEU A 172 11.23 -10.77 -13.70
N GLY A 173 10.91 -9.59 -13.18
CA GLY A 173 10.36 -8.46 -13.93
C GLY A 173 11.28 -7.96 -15.05
N LYS A 174 12.62 -8.08 -14.89
CA LYS A 174 13.58 -7.72 -15.96
C LYS A 174 13.34 -8.50 -17.25
N GLN A 175 12.99 -9.78 -17.14
CA GLN A 175 12.74 -10.64 -18.30
C GLN A 175 11.36 -10.35 -18.92
N ASP A 176 10.38 -10.02 -18.08
CA ASP A 176 8.98 -9.88 -18.49
C ASP A 176 8.59 -8.42 -18.80
N GLY A 177 9.47 -7.46 -18.56
CA GLY A 177 9.22 -6.04 -18.78
C GLY A 177 8.30 -5.43 -17.69
N VAL A 178 8.13 -6.10 -16.53
CA VAL A 178 7.34 -5.62 -15.40
C VAL A 178 8.22 -4.90 -14.39
N ARG A 179 7.96 -3.62 -14.14
CA ARG A 179 8.70 -2.88 -13.11
C ARG A 179 8.14 -3.19 -11.73
N VAL A 180 9.02 -3.44 -10.77
CA VAL A 180 8.63 -3.83 -9.41
C VAL A 180 9.43 -3.02 -8.40
N ASN A 181 8.74 -2.31 -7.48
CA ASN A 181 9.38 -1.54 -6.42
C ASN A 181 8.60 -1.68 -5.10
N CYS A 182 9.29 -1.43 -3.99
CA CYS A 182 8.71 -1.38 -2.65
C CYS A 182 8.82 0.05 -2.10
N ILE A 183 7.80 0.53 -1.41
CA ILE A 183 7.81 1.81 -0.69
C ILE A 183 7.58 1.53 0.79
N HIS A 184 8.38 2.14 1.64
CA HIS A 184 8.25 2.14 3.09
C HIS A 184 7.80 3.52 3.59
N PRO A 185 6.49 3.79 3.71
CA PRO A 185 6.03 4.99 4.38
C PRO A 185 6.29 4.93 5.89
N SER A 186 6.58 6.09 6.49
CA SER A 186 6.64 6.29 7.93
C SER A 186 5.27 6.67 8.52
N LEU A 187 5.26 7.65 9.43
CA LEU A 187 4.05 8.17 10.06
C LEU A 187 3.23 9.01 9.07
N VAL A 188 2.20 8.41 8.49
CA VAL A 188 1.27 9.07 7.57
C VAL A 188 -0.04 9.38 8.28
N GLU A 189 -0.59 10.59 8.09
CA GLU A 189 -1.88 11.00 8.65
C GLU A 189 -3.02 10.17 8.08
N THR A 190 -3.43 9.17 8.86
CA THR A 190 -4.49 8.23 8.53
C THR A 190 -5.34 7.97 9.75
N GLU A 191 -6.55 7.40 9.56
CA GLU A 191 -7.39 6.99 10.69
C GLU A 191 -6.70 6.00 11.63
N ARG A 192 -5.78 5.17 11.12
CA ARG A 192 -4.95 4.28 11.95
C ARG A 192 -4.04 5.09 12.88
N GLN A 193 -3.40 6.13 12.35
CA GLN A 193 -2.50 6.97 13.14
C GLN A 193 -3.28 7.81 14.14
N TRP A 194 -4.43 8.35 13.74
CA TRP A 194 -5.32 9.08 14.66
C TRP A 194 -5.83 8.21 15.81
N ARG A 195 -6.18 6.95 15.56
CA ARG A 195 -6.54 6.00 16.64
C ARG A 195 -5.38 5.77 17.61
N ARG A 196 -4.15 5.66 17.12
CA ARG A 196 -2.96 5.52 17.96
C ARG A 196 -2.74 6.75 18.84
N ILE A 197 -2.91 7.94 18.26
CA ILE A 197 -2.80 9.21 19.01
C ILE A 197 -3.89 9.29 20.08
N ARG A 198 -5.15 9.01 19.75
CA ARG A 198 -6.26 9.02 20.72
C ARG A 198 -6.04 8.04 21.88
N ALA A 199 -5.60 6.84 21.58
CA ALA A 199 -5.28 5.84 22.62
C ALA A 199 -4.17 6.33 23.56
N GLU A 200 -3.19 7.06 23.06
CA GLU A 200 -2.12 7.62 23.89
C GLU A 200 -2.60 8.83 24.70
N VAL A 201 -3.48 9.66 24.14
CA VAL A 201 -4.19 10.74 24.88
C VAL A 201 -4.99 10.15 26.05
N GLU A 202 -5.78 9.11 25.81
CA GLU A 202 -6.57 8.41 26.84
C GLU A 202 -5.66 7.81 27.94
N ARG A 203 -4.52 7.25 27.57
CA ARG A 203 -3.57 6.63 28.51
C ARG A 203 -2.83 7.64 29.36
N THR A 204 -2.48 8.81 28.81
CA THR A 204 -1.59 9.79 29.47
C THR A 204 -2.32 11.01 30.03
N GLY A 205 -3.51 11.33 29.53
CA GLY A 205 -4.23 12.58 29.82
C GLY A 205 -3.62 13.82 29.14
N GLU A 206 -2.59 13.63 28.30
CA GLU A 206 -1.91 14.73 27.63
C GLU A 206 -2.69 15.23 26.40
N PRO A 207 -2.60 16.54 26.06
CA PRO A 207 -3.25 17.09 24.88
C PRO A 207 -2.79 16.40 23.57
N GLU A 208 -3.71 16.21 22.61
CA GLU A 208 -3.45 15.58 21.31
C GLU A 208 -2.26 16.21 20.57
N ALA A 209 -2.17 17.54 20.56
CA ALA A 209 -1.06 18.26 19.91
C ALA A 209 0.31 17.90 20.52
N LYS A 210 0.36 17.68 21.84
CA LYS A 210 1.59 17.26 22.54
C LYS A 210 1.98 15.84 22.15
N ILE A 211 1.02 14.92 22.12
CA ILE A 211 1.25 13.52 21.67
C ILE A 211 1.72 13.47 20.21
N ARG A 212 1.07 14.23 19.33
CA ARG A 212 1.51 14.33 17.92
C ARG A 212 2.95 14.81 17.81
N ALA A 213 3.27 15.89 18.47
CA ALA A 213 4.63 16.45 18.47
C ALA A 213 5.65 15.48 19.06
N GLN A 214 5.26 14.73 20.10
CA GLN A 214 6.10 13.69 20.71
C GLN A 214 6.41 12.58 19.69
N PHE A 215 5.40 12.02 19.02
CA PHE A 215 5.62 10.96 18.02
C PHE A 215 6.50 11.42 16.86
N CYS A 216 6.33 12.66 16.38
CA CYS A 216 7.23 13.23 15.38
C CYS A 216 8.68 13.32 15.88
N ARG A 217 8.90 13.83 17.10
CA ARG A 217 10.25 13.92 17.68
C ARG A 217 10.91 12.56 17.89
N GLU A 218 10.15 11.57 18.40
CA GLU A 218 10.64 10.21 18.63
C GLU A 218 11.02 9.52 17.32
N ALA A 219 10.31 9.81 16.23
CA ALA A 219 10.62 9.33 14.90
C ALA A 219 11.68 10.17 14.16
N GLY A 220 12.08 11.31 14.72
CA GLY A 220 13.04 12.23 14.06
C GLY A 220 12.44 13.01 12.90
N LEU A 221 11.10 13.19 12.88
CA LEU A 221 10.38 13.80 11.77
C LEU A 221 10.10 15.29 12.02
N ILE A 222 10.11 16.08 10.94
CA ILE A 222 9.66 17.50 10.98
C ILE A 222 8.13 17.56 11.02
N ARG A 223 7.45 16.67 10.29
CA ARG A 223 5.99 16.55 10.22
C ARG A 223 5.55 15.09 9.97
N TYR A 224 4.29 14.83 10.15
CA TYR A 224 3.68 13.63 9.55
C TYR A 224 3.66 13.75 8.03
N GLY A 225 3.83 12.62 7.34
CA GLY A 225 3.47 12.52 5.94
C GLY A 225 1.96 12.59 5.74
N THR A 226 1.52 13.06 4.59
CA THR A 226 0.11 13.03 4.20
C THR A 226 -0.17 11.82 3.28
N VAL A 227 -1.43 11.49 3.06
CA VAL A 227 -1.78 10.45 2.09
C VAL A 227 -1.46 10.90 0.66
N GLU A 228 -1.46 12.20 0.42
CA GLU A 228 -1.08 12.84 -0.83
C GLU A 228 0.41 12.68 -1.11
N ASP A 229 1.30 12.85 -0.11
CA ASP A 229 2.73 12.59 -0.27
C ASP A 229 2.98 11.18 -0.83
N VAL A 230 2.22 10.19 -0.34
CA VAL A 230 2.35 8.80 -0.80
C VAL A 230 1.73 8.61 -2.18
N ALA A 231 0.57 9.21 -2.45
CA ALA A 231 -0.14 9.10 -3.73
C ALA A 231 0.67 9.71 -4.87
N ASP A 232 1.26 10.88 -4.67
CA ASP A 232 2.10 11.58 -5.65
C ASP A 232 3.35 10.76 -5.97
N PHE A 233 3.99 10.23 -4.93
CA PHE A 233 5.17 9.39 -5.10
C PHE A 233 4.85 8.08 -5.84
N VAL A 234 3.75 7.40 -5.51
CA VAL A 234 3.28 6.22 -6.25
C VAL A 234 2.98 6.58 -7.70
N SER A 235 2.27 7.68 -7.95
CA SER A 235 1.93 8.13 -9.31
C SER A 235 3.19 8.37 -10.14
N PHE A 236 4.22 9.00 -9.56
CA PHE A 236 5.50 9.18 -10.23
C PHE A 236 6.19 7.85 -10.53
N ILE A 237 6.31 6.94 -9.56
CA ILE A 237 7.03 5.67 -9.72
C ILE A 237 6.39 4.77 -10.78
N VAL A 238 5.06 4.74 -10.88
CA VAL A 238 4.38 3.91 -11.88
C VAL A 238 4.34 4.56 -13.26
N SER A 239 4.70 5.83 -13.37
CA SER A 239 4.62 6.62 -14.60
C SER A 239 5.70 6.26 -15.63
N SER A 240 5.53 6.80 -16.84
CA SER A 240 6.55 6.75 -17.90
C SER A 240 7.82 7.56 -17.60
N ARG A 241 7.80 8.37 -16.53
CA ARG A 241 8.93 9.20 -16.11
C ARG A 241 9.92 8.46 -15.21
N ALA A 242 9.49 7.33 -14.63
CA ALA A 242 10.30 6.53 -13.71
C ALA A 242 10.70 5.16 -14.30
N THR A 243 10.86 5.06 -15.62
CA THR A 243 11.15 3.78 -16.30
C THR A 243 12.47 3.14 -15.90
N TRP A 244 13.44 3.94 -15.42
CA TRP A 244 14.73 3.45 -14.92
C TRP A 244 14.68 2.97 -13.46
N LEU A 245 13.56 3.24 -12.75
CA LEU A 245 13.38 2.82 -11.37
C LEU A 245 12.79 1.41 -11.30
N HIS A 246 13.62 0.46 -10.87
CA HIS A 246 13.27 -0.95 -10.82
C HIS A 246 14.03 -1.69 -9.72
N GLY A 247 13.34 -2.53 -8.95
CA GLY A 247 13.92 -3.31 -7.86
C GLY A 247 14.37 -2.47 -6.67
N ALA A 248 13.89 -1.26 -6.53
CA ALA A 248 14.20 -0.39 -5.41
C ALA A 248 13.29 -0.66 -4.21
N THR A 249 13.87 -0.52 -3.01
CA THR A 249 13.15 -0.34 -1.77
C THR A 249 13.37 1.11 -1.34
N LEU A 250 12.29 1.89 -1.35
CA LEU A 250 12.32 3.35 -1.20
C LEU A 250 11.69 3.74 0.12
N ASP A 251 12.44 4.43 0.95
CA ASP A 251 11.93 5.00 2.20
C ASP A 251 11.27 6.34 1.89
N LEU A 252 9.96 6.43 2.11
CA LEU A 252 9.19 7.68 2.06
C LEU A 252 8.82 8.06 3.49
N ASP A 253 9.82 8.49 4.24
CA ASP A 253 9.80 8.46 5.69
C ASP A 253 10.15 9.80 6.37
N GLY A 254 10.38 10.86 5.60
CA GLY A 254 10.75 12.18 6.15
C GLY A 254 12.09 12.19 6.89
N GLY A 255 12.96 11.17 6.66
CA GLY A 255 14.25 11.04 7.31
C GLY A 255 14.24 10.22 8.61
N GLU A 256 13.18 9.43 8.87
CA GLU A 256 13.10 8.57 10.06
C GLU A 256 14.24 7.54 10.13
N ILE A 257 14.64 6.99 8.98
CA ILE A 257 15.65 5.95 8.91
C ILE A 257 17.02 6.56 8.57
N PRO A 258 17.95 6.68 9.54
CA PRO A 258 19.24 7.33 9.33
C PRO A 258 20.27 6.33 8.77
N VAL A 259 19.95 5.59 7.72
CA VAL A 259 20.86 4.61 7.09
C VAL A 259 21.03 4.89 5.60
N LEU A 260 22.22 4.56 5.09
CA LEU A 260 22.58 4.65 3.68
C LEU A 260 22.06 3.44 2.90
#